data_c572382ec7140885ef800713dd05d0a4
#
_entry.id   c572382ec7140885ef800713dd05d0a4
#
_cell.length_a   1.000
_cell.length_b   1.000
_cell.length_c   1.000
_cell.angle_alpha   90.00
_cell.angle_beta   90.00
_cell.angle_gamma   90.00
#
_symmetry.space_group_name_H-M   'P 1'
#
loop_
_entity.id
_entity.type
_entity.pdbx_description
1 polymer ?
#
loop_
_entity_poly.entity_id
_entity_poly.type
_entity_poly.pdbx_seq_one_letter_code
_entity_poly.pdbx_strand_id
1 'polypeptide(L)'
;MNQKLEQVQKEALALCAPVFHEMEEISLFNTEKVLTAFRKHHLSAYHFAPSNGYGYGDPGREKLEEIWCDIFHAESALVRPQFVSGTHALATVLLALLQPGDTMVSAVGAPYDTMESVIGITGNAPGNLISKGVHYKEVPLKGNTYDLKAIADAVDENTKLVEIQRSRGYMLRDSLFPEDIKKIIDTVKAKNPETICFVDNCYGEFTNCLLYTSDAADDMQC
;
A
#
# COMPACT_ATOMS: atom_id res chain seq x y z
N MET A 1 -23.35 -36.70 5.73
CA MET A 1 -21.93 -36.27 5.91
C MET A 1 -21.24 -37.29 6.82
N ASN A 2 -19.95 -37.57 6.69
CA ASN A 2 -19.25 -38.54 7.52
C ASN A 2 -19.08 -37.99 8.95
N GLN A 3 -19.57 -38.67 10.00
CA GLN A 3 -19.49 -38.21 11.39
C GLN A 3 -18.09 -37.81 11.84
N LYS A 4 -17.07 -38.49 11.31
CA LYS A 4 -15.68 -38.14 11.60
C LYS A 4 -15.29 -36.75 11.02
N LEU A 5 -15.80 -36.40 9.84
CA LEU A 5 -15.58 -35.10 9.23
C LEU A 5 -16.33 -33.99 10.01
N GLU A 6 -17.52 -34.25 10.47
CA GLU A 6 -18.28 -33.30 11.31
C GLU A 6 -17.59 -33.03 12.64
N GLN A 7 -16.99 -34.05 13.24
CA GLN A 7 -16.23 -33.88 14.48
C GLN A 7 -14.97 -33.04 14.25
N VAL A 8 -14.19 -33.32 13.21
CA VAL A 8 -13.00 -32.56 12.84
C VAL A 8 -13.36 -31.11 12.53
N GLN A 9 -14.45 -30.84 11.82
CA GLN A 9 -14.94 -29.50 11.54
C GLN A 9 -15.28 -28.74 12.83
N LYS A 10 -15.98 -29.36 13.76
CA LYS A 10 -16.31 -28.76 15.05
C LYS A 10 -15.07 -28.38 15.87
N GLU A 11 -14.10 -29.28 15.92
CA GLU A 11 -12.84 -29.03 16.63
C GLU A 11 -12.04 -27.89 15.99
N ALA A 12 -11.95 -27.87 14.65
CA ALA A 12 -11.27 -26.81 13.90
C ALA A 12 -11.95 -25.44 14.13
N LEU A 13 -13.28 -25.38 14.04
CA LEU A 13 -14.02 -24.14 14.31
C LEU A 13 -13.82 -23.64 15.75
N ALA A 14 -13.81 -24.54 16.73
CA ALA A 14 -13.55 -24.17 18.13
C ALA A 14 -12.14 -23.59 18.33
N LEU A 15 -11.14 -24.14 17.65
CA LEU A 15 -9.76 -23.62 17.69
C LEU A 15 -9.63 -22.26 16.99
N CYS A 16 -10.37 -22.02 15.92
CA CYS A 16 -10.32 -20.76 15.16
C CYS A 16 -11.20 -19.65 15.77
N ALA A 17 -12.17 -20.00 16.64
CA ALA A 17 -13.15 -19.04 17.15
C ALA A 17 -12.56 -17.76 17.78
N PRO A 18 -11.48 -17.82 18.58
CA PRO A 18 -10.87 -16.60 19.14
C PRO A 18 -10.35 -15.65 18.04
N VAL A 19 -9.69 -16.21 17.01
CA VAL A 19 -9.16 -15.41 15.89
C VAL A 19 -10.28 -14.83 15.05
N PHE A 20 -11.35 -15.61 14.81
CA PHE A 20 -12.51 -15.10 14.09
C PHE A 20 -13.20 -13.95 14.82
N HIS A 21 -13.28 -14.03 16.15
CA HIS A 21 -13.86 -12.96 16.95
C HIS A 21 -13.04 -11.66 16.82
N GLU A 22 -11.71 -11.74 16.92
CA GLU A 22 -10.82 -10.60 16.70
C GLU A 22 -11.01 -10.01 15.28
N MET A 23 -11.07 -10.85 14.24
CA MET A 23 -11.33 -10.40 12.88
C MET A 23 -12.69 -9.73 12.72
N GLU A 24 -13.73 -10.22 13.41
CA GLU A 24 -15.07 -9.60 13.40
C GLU A 24 -15.05 -8.20 14.05
N GLU A 25 -14.33 -8.01 15.14
CA GLU A 25 -14.18 -6.69 15.79
C GLU A 25 -13.46 -5.69 14.85
N ILE A 26 -12.37 -6.11 14.22
CA ILE A 26 -11.65 -5.30 13.23
C ILE A 26 -12.56 -4.94 12.05
N SER A 27 -13.30 -5.92 11.53
CA SER A 27 -14.25 -5.73 10.43
C SER A 27 -15.35 -4.75 10.79
N LEU A 28 -15.93 -4.86 11.99
CA LEU A 28 -16.95 -3.96 12.49
C LEU A 28 -16.44 -2.52 12.58
N PHE A 29 -15.28 -2.33 13.20
CA PHE A 29 -14.63 -1.02 13.32
C PHE A 29 -14.40 -0.37 11.95
N ASN A 30 -13.82 -1.09 11.00
CA ASN A 30 -13.55 -0.55 9.67
C ASN A 30 -14.83 -0.29 8.88
N THR A 31 -15.85 -1.13 9.02
CA THR A 31 -17.17 -0.91 8.40
C THR A 31 -17.80 0.36 8.92
N GLU A 32 -17.78 0.58 10.24
CA GLU A 32 -18.32 1.81 10.85
C GLU A 32 -17.57 3.06 10.37
N LYS A 33 -16.23 2.99 10.27
CA LYS A 33 -15.40 4.07 9.72
C LYS A 33 -15.83 4.44 8.29
N VAL A 34 -15.96 3.45 7.41
CA VAL A 34 -16.39 3.66 6.02
C VAL A 34 -17.81 4.23 5.94
N LEU A 35 -18.76 3.68 6.69
CA LEU A 35 -20.13 4.17 6.71
C LEU A 35 -20.23 5.59 7.29
N THR A 36 -19.37 5.92 8.24
CA THR A 36 -19.30 7.27 8.80
C THR A 36 -18.80 8.27 7.75
N ALA A 37 -17.76 7.91 6.98
CA ALA A 37 -17.31 8.74 5.87
C ALA A 37 -18.40 8.91 4.81
N PHE A 38 -19.14 7.87 4.46
CA PHE A 38 -20.29 7.96 3.53
C PHE A 38 -21.35 8.95 4.02
N ARG A 39 -21.70 8.91 5.31
CA ARG A 39 -22.67 9.84 5.91
C ARG A 39 -22.13 11.27 5.94
N LYS A 40 -20.88 11.46 6.36
CA LYS A 40 -20.21 12.76 6.44
C LYS A 40 -20.19 13.46 5.08
N HIS A 41 -19.88 12.72 4.03
CA HIS A 41 -19.81 13.23 2.66
C HIS A 41 -21.16 13.20 1.92
N HIS A 42 -22.28 12.89 2.62
CA HIS A 42 -23.62 12.87 2.06
C HIS A 42 -23.74 12.02 0.78
N LEU A 43 -23.11 10.83 0.76
CA LEU A 43 -23.21 9.91 -0.37
C LEU A 43 -24.68 9.57 -0.64
N SER A 44 -25.13 9.70 -1.89
CA SER A 44 -26.52 9.49 -2.31
C SER A 44 -26.60 8.85 -3.69
N ALA A 45 -27.78 8.44 -4.11
CA ALA A 45 -28.03 7.89 -5.44
C ALA A 45 -27.58 8.81 -6.59
N TYR A 46 -27.53 10.12 -6.37
CA TYR A 46 -27.05 11.09 -7.34
C TYR A 46 -25.59 10.83 -7.78
N HIS A 47 -24.73 10.39 -6.85
CA HIS A 47 -23.32 10.15 -7.13
C HIS A 47 -23.06 8.87 -7.93
N PHE A 48 -24.09 8.03 -8.11
CA PHE A 48 -24.03 6.82 -8.94
C PHE A 48 -24.61 7.05 -10.34
N ALA A 49 -25.07 8.27 -10.65
CA ALA A 49 -25.58 8.59 -11.98
C ALA A 49 -24.44 8.57 -13.02
N PRO A 50 -24.72 8.16 -14.26
CA PRO A 50 -23.73 8.22 -15.33
C PRO A 50 -23.23 9.65 -15.57
N SER A 51 -21.93 9.79 -15.84
CA SER A 51 -21.29 11.05 -16.22
C SER A 51 -20.85 11.01 -17.70
N ASN A 52 -20.29 12.13 -18.18
CA ASN A 52 -19.76 12.22 -19.55
C ASN A 52 -18.44 11.44 -19.76
N GLY A 53 -17.86 10.90 -18.70
CA GLY A 53 -16.62 10.12 -18.75
C GLY A 53 -15.31 10.91 -18.88
N TYR A 54 -15.36 12.24 -19.06
CA TYR A 54 -14.15 13.06 -19.19
C TYR A 54 -13.43 13.35 -17.86
N GLY A 55 -14.07 13.09 -16.72
CA GLY A 55 -13.47 13.31 -15.40
C GLY A 55 -13.51 14.77 -14.91
N TYR A 56 -14.16 15.66 -15.63
CA TYR A 56 -14.41 17.05 -15.23
C TYR A 56 -15.83 17.19 -14.70
N GLY A 57 -15.96 17.75 -13.48
CA GLY A 57 -17.26 17.93 -12.88
C GLY A 57 -18.02 16.62 -12.75
N ASP A 58 -17.34 15.56 -12.36
CA ASP A 58 -17.90 14.22 -12.16
C ASP A 58 -18.17 14.03 -10.65
N PRO A 59 -19.40 14.30 -10.20
CA PRO A 59 -19.70 14.32 -8.78
C PRO A 59 -19.49 12.96 -8.10
N GLY A 60 -19.63 11.87 -8.85
CA GLY A 60 -19.41 10.52 -8.32
C GLY A 60 -17.92 10.24 -8.03
N ARG A 61 -17.05 10.61 -8.97
CA ARG A 61 -15.60 10.43 -8.80
C ARG A 61 -15.04 11.36 -7.75
N GLU A 62 -15.40 12.63 -7.79
CA GLU A 62 -14.98 13.63 -6.80
C GLU A 62 -15.40 13.18 -5.38
N LYS A 63 -16.65 12.74 -5.25
CA LYS A 63 -17.17 12.24 -3.98
C LYS A 63 -16.44 10.99 -3.48
N LEU A 64 -16.09 10.07 -4.37
CA LEU A 64 -15.32 8.88 -4.02
C LEU A 64 -13.94 9.25 -3.48
N GLU A 65 -13.24 10.18 -4.11
CA GLU A 65 -11.93 10.65 -3.69
C GLU A 65 -11.98 11.38 -2.34
N GLU A 66 -12.98 12.24 -2.11
CA GLU A 66 -13.21 12.86 -0.79
C GLU A 66 -13.42 11.81 0.31
N ILE A 67 -14.19 10.76 0.04
CA ILE A 67 -14.44 9.67 0.99
C ILE A 67 -13.14 8.90 1.28
N TRP A 68 -12.34 8.61 0.26
CA TRP A 68 -11.04 7.95 0.44
C TRP A 68 -10.09 8.81 1.27
N CYS A 69 -10.00 10.12 1.00
CA CYS A 69 -9.20 11.04 1.81
C CYS A 69 -9.62 11.00 3.29
N ASP A 70 -10.92 10.97 3.55
CA ASP A 70 -11.44 10.93 4.93
C ASP A 70 -11.15 9.59 5.64
N ILE A 71 -11.32 8.47 4.92
CA ILE A 71 -11.07 7.12 5.46
C ILE A 71 -9.58 6.93 5.80
N PHE A 72 -8.69 7.41 4.94
CA PHE A 72 -7.25 7.20 5.05
C PHE A 72 -6.48 8.42 5.59
N HIS A 73 -7.19 9.48 5.98
CA HIS A 73 -6.62 10.75 6.47
C HIS A 73 -5.58 11.35 5.51
N ALA A 74 -5.81 11.18 4.21
CA ALA A 74 -4.93 11.66 3.15
C ALA A 74 -5.35 13.05 2.66
N GLU A 75 -4.39 13.86 2.22
CA GLU A 75 -4.65 15.17 1.61
C GLU A 75 -5.37 15.05 0.27
N SER A 76 -5.05 14.02 -0.50
CA SER A 76 -5.61 13.76 -1.82
C SER A 76 -5.76 12.28 -2.06
N ALA A 77 -6.69 11.92 -2.95
CA ALA A 77 -6.84 10.56 -3.44
C ALA A 77 -7.06 10.58 -4.96
N LEU A 78 -6.58 9.55 -5.63
CA LEU A 78 -6.84 9.33 -7.05
C LEU A 78 -7.42 7.95 -7.25
N VAL A 79 -8.74 7.87 -7.29
CA VAL A 79 -9.50 6.63 -7.41
C VAL A 79 -10.22 6.61 -8.76
N ARG A 80 -9.65 5.93 -9.72
CA ARG A 80 -10.12 5.97 -11.13
C ARG A 80 -10.22 4.58 -11.74
N PRO A 81 -11.26 4.28 -12.53
CA PRO A 81 -11.39 3.02 -13.25
C PRO A 81 -10.34 2.86 -14.36
N GLN A 82 -9.63 3.92 -14.72
CA GLN A 82 -8.52 3.90 -15.66
C GLN A 82 -7.28 3.20 -15.10
N PHE A 83 -7.13 3.06 -13.79
CA PHE A 83 -6.15 2.18 -13.17
C PHE A 83 -6.66 0.74 -13.29
N VAL A 84 -6.19 0.03 -14.29
CA VAL A 84 -6.72 -1.30 -14.65
C VAL A 84 -6.19 -2.44 -13.77
N SER A 85 -5.18 -2.16 -12.94
CA SER A 85 -4.57 -3.13 -12.01
C SER A 85 -3.76 -2.42 -10.92
N GLY A 86 -3.43 -3.12 -9.84
CA GLY A 86 -2.49 -2.64 -8.82
C GLY A 86 -1.13 -2.29 -9.43
N THR A 87 -0.57 -3.16 -10.28
CA THR A 87 0.68 -2.88 -10.99
C THR A 87 0.62 -1.58 -11.79
N HIS A 88 -0.51 -1.29 -12.44
CA HIS A 88 -0.69 -0.02 -13.18
C HIS A 88 -0.69 1.18 -12.24
N ALA A 89 -1.36 1.09 -11.09
CA ALA A 89 -1.37 2.16 -10.11
C ALA A 89 0.04 2.44 -9.57
N LEU A 90 0.74 1.39 -9.09
CA LEU A 90 2.10 1.49 -8.58
C LEU A 90 3.07 2.02 -9.64
N ALA A 91 3.02 1.47 -10.86
CA ALA A 91 3.88 1.91 -11.98
C ALA A 91 3.64 3.38 -12.34
N THR A 92 2.40 3.84 -12.30
CA THR A 92 2.06 5.25 -12.57
C THR A 92 2.74 6.18 -11.56
N VAL A 93 2.72 5.85 -10.29
CA VAL A 93 3.39 6.64 -9.24
C VAL A 93 4.90 6.67 -9.48
N LEU A 94 5.53 5.50 -9.66
CA LEU A 94 6.97 5.42 -9.88
C LEU A 94 7.42 6.19 -11.13
N LEU A 95 6.68 6.05 -12.25
CA LEU A 95 6.99 6.74 -13.50
C LEU A 95 6.74 8.25 -13.45
N ALA A 96 5.83 8.71 -12.57
CA ALA A 96 5.56 10.13 -12.38
C ALA A 96 6.62 10.81 -11.50
N LEU A 97 7.14 10.11 -10.48
CA LEU A 97 8.02 10.69 -9.48
C LEU A 97 9.51 10.56 -9.81
N LEU A 98 9.90 9.50 -10.53
CA LEU A 98 11.31 9.19 -10.79
C LEU A 98 11.78 9.71 -12.14
N GLN A 99 12.92 10.40 -12.13
CA GLN A 99 13.59 10.97 -13.29
C GLN A 99 14.95 10.28 -13.52
N PRO A 100 15.53 10.36 -14.74
CA PRO A 100 16.89 9.89 -14.99
C PRO A 100 17.90 10.49 -13.99
N GLY A 101 18.69 9.64 -13.35
CA GLY A 101 19.65 10.02 -12.31
C GLY A 101 19.13 9.86 -10.88
N ASP A 102 17.82 9.77 -10.67
CA ASP A 102 17.26 9.48 -9.34
C ASP A 102 17.57 8.05 -8.88
N THR A 103 17.65 7.87 -7.57
CA THR A 103 17.77 6.55 -6.94
C THR A 103 16.44 6.15 -6.28
N MET A 104 15.97 4.95 -6.62
CA MET A 104 14.89 4.23 -5.93
C MET A 104 15.49 3.13 -5.05
N VAL A 105 15.01 3.03 -3.82
CA VAL A 105 15.41 1.98 -2.86
C VAL A 105 14.19 1.13 -2.52
N SER A 106 14.28 -0.20 -2.67
CA SER A 106 13.29 -1.11 -2.07
C SER A 106 13.74 -1.50 -0.67
N ALA A 107 12.93 -1.15 0.33
CA ALA A 107 13.34 -1.21 1.74
C ALA A 107 13.26 -2.60 2.37
N VAL A 108 12.51 -3.53 1.77
CA VAL A 108 12.13 -4.81 2.39
C VAL A 108 12.35 -6.00 1.47
N GLY A 109 13.47 -6.03 0.79
CA GLY A 109 13.81 -7.03 -0.23
C GLY A 109 13.29 -6.64 -1.61
N ALA A 110 13.20 -7.61 -2.51
CA ALA A 110 12.68 -7.39 -3.86
C ALA A 110 11.22 -6.93 -3.82
N PRO A 111 10.80 -6.02 -4.71
CA PRO A 111 9.41 -5.63 -4.85
C PRO A 111 8.58 -6.79 -5.42
N TYR A 112 7.25 -6.63 -5.44
CA TYR A 112 6.37 -7.62 -6.01
C TYR A 112 6.76 -7.95 -7.47
N ASP A 113 6.63 -9.21 -7.87
CA ASP A 113 7.16 -9.76 -9.13
C ASP A 113 6.78 -8.97 -10.38
N THR A 114 5.53 -8.47 -10.46
CA THR A 114 5.09 -7.64 -11.60
C THR A 114 5.80 -6.28 -11.65
N MET A 115 6.28 -5.77 -10.51
CA MET A 115 7.02 -4.51 -10.43
C MET A 115 8.48 -4.68 -10.87
N GLU A 116 9.04 -5.88 -10.77
CA GLU A 116 10.40 -6.14 -11.25
C GLU A 116 10.58 -5.78 -12.74
N SER A 117 9.58 -6.09 -13.57
CA SER A 117 9.60 -5.73 -15.00
C SER A 117 9.42 -4.23 -15.23
N VAL A 118 8.61 -3.54 -14.40
CA VAL A 118 8.41 -2.07 -14.47
C VAL A 118 9.69 -1.34 -14.10
N ILE A 119 10.36 -1.82 -13.07
CA ILE A 119 11.64 -1.26 -12.60
C ILE A 119 12.76 -1.63 -13.59
N GLY A 120 12.75 -2.84 -14.13
CA GLY A 120 13.76 -3.36 -15.03
C GLY A 120 14.79 -4.27 -14.37
N ILE A 121 14.44 -4.85 -13.21
CA ILE A 121 15.25 -5.85 -12.50
C ILE A 121 15.26 -7.15 -13.30
N THR A 122 14.09 -7.52 -13.83
CA THR A 122 13.90 -8.71 -14.66
C THR A 122 13.36 -8.31 -16.04
N GLY A 123 13.72 -9.10 -17.06
CA GLY A 123 13.26 -8.87 -18.43
C GLY A 123 13.98 -7.69 -19.12
N ASN A 124 13.65 -7.50 -20.41
CA ASN A 124 14.22 -6.46 -21.26
C ASN A 124 13.12 -5.54 -21.84
N ALA A 125 12.06 -5.29 -21.09
CA ALA A 125 10.97 -4.42 -21.55
C ALA A 125 11.51 -3.02 -21.81
N PRO A 126 11.33 -2.46 -23.02
CA PRO A 126 11.75 -1.10 -23.31
C PRO A 126 10.92 -0.12 -22.47
N GLY A 127 11.60 0.90 -21.92
CA GLY A 127 10.93 1.95 -21.18
C GLY A 127 10.73 1.68 -19.68
N ASN A 128 11.34 0.60 -19.14
CA ASN A 128 11.43 0.42 -17.69
C ASN A 128 12.29 1.52 -17.04
N LEU A 129 12.20 1.66 -15.70
CA LEU A 129 12.88 2.74 -14.96
C LEU A 129 14.40 2.71 -15.12
N ILE A 130 15.02 1.53 -15.02
CA ILE A 130 16.48 1.38 -15.18
C ILE A 130 16.91 1.78 -16.60
N SER A 131 16.17 1.39 -17.64
CA SER A 131 16.47 1.77 -19.01
C SER A 131 16.33 3.27 -19.29
N LYS A 132 15.55 3.97 -18.46
CA LYS A 132 15.40 5.43 -18.45
C LYS A 132 16.45 6.16 -17.62
N GLY A 133 17.37 5.43 -16.98
CA GLY A 133 18.45 6.00 -16.20
C GLY A 133 18.15 6.19 -14.72
N VAL A 134 17.12 5.54 -14.19
CA VAL A 134 16.85 5.46 -12.75
C VAL A 134 17.76 4.39 -12.13
N HIS A 135 18.35 4.70 -10.99
CA HIS A 135 19.17 3.76 -10.22
C HIS A 135 18.28 2.99 -9.23
N TYR A 136 18.43 1.68 -9.19
CA TYR A 136 17.72 0.82 -8.26
C TYR A 136 18.68 0.22 -7.22
N LYS A 137 18.27 0.27 -5.96
CA LYS A 137 18.92 -0.41 -4.84
C LYS A 137 17.91 -1.26 -4.10
N GLU A 138 18.34 -2.43 -3.63
CA GLU A 138 17.53 -3.32 -2.81
C GLU A 138 18.20 -3.49 -1.45
N VAL A 139 17.44 -3.35 -0.38
CA VAL A 139 17.91 -3.63 0.98
C VAL A 139 17.59 -5.09 1.31
N PRO A 140 18.59 -5.93 1.56
CA PRO A 140 18.36 -7.33 1.89
C PRO A 140 17.66 -7.46 3.24
N LEU A 141 16.82 -8.49 3.37
CA LEU A 141 16.18 -8.83 4.63
C LEU A 141 17.20 -9.32 5.67
N LYS A 142 16.91 -9.06 6.93
CA LYS A 142 17.63 -9.62 8.08
C LYS A 142 16.81 -10.76 8.69
N GLY A 143 17.13 -11.98 8.30
CA GLY A 143 16.25 -13.12 8.60
C GLY A 143 14.91 -12.95 7.85
N ASN A 144 13.79 -12.94 8.58
CA ASN A 144 12.45 -12.81 8.03
C ASN A 144 11.88 -11.39 8.12
N THR A 145 12.71 -10.38 8.45
CA THR A 145 12.25 -9.01 8.67
C THR A 145 13.18 -7.98 8.03
N TYR A 146 12.80 -6.70 8.09
CA TYR A 146 13.58 -5.57 7.60
C TYR A 146 14.79 -5.27 8.51
N ASP A 147 15.78 -4.56 7.96
CA ASP A 147 16.96 -4.07 8.70
C ASP A 147 17.02 -2.54 8.62
N LEU A 148 16.62 -1.85 9.69
CA LEU A 148 16.61 -0.38 9.76
C LEU A 148 18.01 0.21 9.51
N LYS A 149 19.08 -0.48 9.97
CA LYS A 149 20.44 0.02 9.72
C LYS A 149 20.79 -0.06 8.24
N ALA A 150 20.51 -1.18 7.61
CA ALA A 150 20.77 -1.35 6.18
C ALA A 150 19.92 -0.38 5.33
N ILE A 151 18.66 -0.11 5.72
CA ILE A 151 17.81 0.91 5.10
C ILE A 151 18.48 2.29 5.23
N ALA A 152 18.89 2.68 6.44
CA ALA A 152 19.57 3.95 6.68
C ALA A 152 20.87 4.09 5.87
N ASP A 153 21.63 3.01 5.72
CA ASP A 153 22.89 2.99 4.95
C ASP A 153 22.65 3.06 3.42
N ALA A 154 21.48 2.62 2.95
CA ALA A 154 21.11 2.65 1.53
C ALA A 154 20.60 4.04 1.06
N VAL A 155 20.10 4.85 1.99
CA VAL A 155 19.55 6.19 1.70
C VAL A 155 20.66 7.24 1.70
N ASP A 156 20.75 8.00 0.62
CA ASP A 156 21.70 9.11 0.40
C ASP A 156 20.98 10.33 -0.19
N GLU A 157 21.76 11.38 -0.53
CA GLU A 157 21.24 12.62 -1.12
C GLU A 157 20.59 12.46 -2.49
N ASN A 158 20.90 11.37 -3.22
CA ASN A 158 20.33 11.06 -4.53
C ASN A 158 19.10 10.13 -4.42
N THR A 159 18.78 9.67 -3.22
CA THR A 159 17.64 8.79 -2.99
C THR A 159 16.35 9.59 -3.08
N LYS A 160 15.67 9.49 -4.22
CA LYS A 160 14.42 10.18 -4.48
C LYS A 160 13.24 9.49 -3.83
N LEU A 161 13.22 8.15 -3.83
CA LEU A 161 12.09 7.36 -3.37
C LEU A 161 12.55 6.08 -2.66
N VAL A 162 11.90 5.78 -1.55
CA VAL A 162 11.98 4.48 -0.86
C VAL A 162 10.64 3.79 -0.96
N GLU A 163 10.61 2.64 -1.59
CA GLU A 163 9.43 1.77 -1.70
C GLU A 163 9.39 0.80 -0.53
N ILE A 164 8.20 0.65 0.07
CA ILE A 164 7.93 -0.19 1.23
C ILE A 164 6.76 -1.11 0.89
N GLN A 165 7.02 -2.32 0.46
CA GLN A 165 5.96 -3.30 0.23
C GLN A 165 5.46 -3.87 1.56
N ARG A 166 4.19 -3.59 1.92
CA ARG A 166 3.60 -4.02 3.18
C ARG A 166 3.37 -5.53 3.24
N SER A 167 2.73 -6.10 2.23
CA SER A 167 2.48 -7.52 2.15
C SER A 167 3.78 -8.28 1.87
N ARG A 168 3.86 -9.52 2.35
CA ARG A 168 5.03 -10.37 2.05
C ARG A 168 5.09 -10.86 0.59
N GLY A 169 3.98 -10.74 -0.16
CA GLY A 169 3.88 -11.33 -1.48
C GLY A 169 4.19 -12.83 -1.45
N TYR A 170 5.11 -13.27 -2.29
CA TYR A 170 5.59 -14.66 -2.31
C TYR A 170 6.86 -14.88 -1.47
N MET A 171 7.36 -13.84 -0.81
CA MET A 171 8.58 -13.93 0.01
C MET A 171 8.31 -14.61 1.36
N LEU A 172 9.32 -15.34 1.88
CA LEU A 172 9.27 -15.91 3.22
C LEU A 172 9.72 -14.85 4.25
N ARG A 173 8.91 -13.82 4.44
CA ARG A 173 9.10 -12.78 5.45
C ARG A 173 7.77 -12.46 6.14
N ASP A 174 7.83 -11.78 7.26
CA ASP A 174 6.64 -11.27 7.91
C ASP A 174 6.05 -10.10 7.10
N SER A 175 4.72 -9.98 7.09
CA SER A 175 4.04 -8.78 6.61
C SER A 175 4.26 -7.65 7.59
N LEU A 176 4.34 -6.41 7.08
CA LEU A 176 4.57 -5.25 7.93
C LEU A 176 3.27 -4.75 8.57
N PHE A 177 3.35 -4.43 9.85
CA PHE A 177 2.32 -3.68 10.53
C PHE A 177 2.55 -2.17 10.34
N PRO A 178 1.54 -1.32 10.60
CA PRO A 178 1.69 0.14 10.50
C PRO A 178 2.88 0.68 11.31
N GLU A 179 3.11 0.13 12.49
CA GLU A 179 4.23 0.51 13.37
C GLU A 179 5.60 0.19 12.77
N ASP A 180 5.70 -0.85 11.96
CA ASP A 180 6.93 -1.21 11.25
C ASP A 180 7.17 -0.26 10.09
N ILE A 181 6.11 0.06 9.33
CA ILE A 181 6.15 1.05 8.25
C ILE A 181 6.60 2.40 8.81
N LYS A 182 6.00 2.84 9.93
CA LYS A 182 6.41 4.09 10.60
C LYS A 182 7.89 4.08 10.98
N LYS A 183 8.43 3.02 11.56
CA LYS A 183 9.87 2.94 11.89
C LYS A 183 10.76 3.05 10.64
N ILE A 184 10.33 2.46 9.53
CA ILE A 184 11.05 2.56 8.25
C ILE A 184 11.01 4.02 7.76
N ILE A 185 9.83 4.65 7.72
CA ILE A 185 9.65 6.05 7.32
C ILE A 185 10.51 6.98 8.19
N ASP A 186 10.42 6.87 9.52
CA ASP A 186 11.20 7.68 10.44
C ASP A 186 12.71 7.52 10.18
N THR A 187 13.16 6.30 9.86
CA THR A 187 14.57 6.03 9.54
C THR A 187 14.98 6.70 8.22
N VAL A 188 14.16 6.62 7.19
CA VAL A 188 14.40 7.25 5.89
C VAL A 188 14.44 8.78 6.05
N LYS A 189 13.43 9.36 6.70
CA LYS A 189 13.33 10.81 6.90
C LYS A 189 14.44 11.39 7.77
N ALA A 190 14.93 10.63 8.74
CA ALA A 190 16.11 11.03 9.53
C ALA A 190 17.39 11.10 8.69
N LYS A 191 17.48 10.35 7.60
CA LYS A 191 18.64 10.38 6.67
C LYS A 191 18.50 11.42 5.59
N ASN A 192 17.35 11.48 4.95
CA ASN A 192 17.05 12.45 3.91
C ASN A 192 15.55 12.83 4.00
N PRO A 193 15.21 13.98 4.56
CA PRO A 193 13.83 14.45 4.69
C PRO A 193 13.09 14.59 3.36
N GLU A 194 13.82 14.84 2.27
CA GLU A 194 13.24 15.03 0.92
C GLU A 194 12.90 13.72 0.21
N THR A 195 13.38 12.57 0.73
CA THR A 195 13.06 11.27 0.15
C THR A 195 11.58 10.95 0.31
N ILE A 196 10.93 10.59 -0.78
CA ILE A 196 9.52 10.14 -0.77
C ILE A 196 9.45 8.71 -0.25
N CYS A 197 8.61 8.46 0.74
CA CYS A 197 8.28 7.11 1.17
C CYS A 197 7.02 6.65 0.44
N PHE A 198 7.15 5.64 -0.38
CA PHE A 198 6.07 5.05 -1.17
C PHE A 198 5.69 3.68 -0.60
N VAL A 199 4.44 3.52 -0.16
CA VAL A 199 3.97 2.28 0.45
C VAL A 199 3.06 1.53 -0.52
N ASP A 200 3.48 0.34 -0.94
CA ASP A 200 2.57 -0.63 -1.54
C ASP A 200 1.77 -1.31 -0.43
N ASN A 201 0.53 -0.83 -0.22
CA ASN A 201 -0.35 -1.31 0.83
C ASN A 201 -1.29 -2.44 0.37
N CYS A 202 -1.09 -3.01 -0.80
CA CYS A 202 -1.94 -4.08 -1.32
C CYS A 202 -2.10 -5.23 -0.31
N TYR A 203 -3.35 -5.65 -0.08
CA TYR A 203 -3.82 -6.56 0.96
C TYR A 203 -3.76 -6.02 2.40
N GLY A 204 -3.27 -4.82 2.63
CA GLY A 204 -3.18 -4.23 3.95
C GLY A 204 -4.39 -3.39 4.35
N GLU A 205 -5.24 -3.03 3.39
CA GLU A 205 -6.41 -2.20 3.60
C GLU A 205 -7.38 -2.87 4.56
N PHE A 206 -7.80 -2.12 5.57
CA PHE A 206 -8.80 -2.56 6.56
C PHE A 206 -8.44 -3.84 7.36
N THR A 207 -7.16 -4.27 7.35
CA THR A 207 -6.70 -5.45 8.10
C THR A 207 -6.38 -5.13 9.57
N ASN A 208 -6.31 -3.84 9.93
CA ASN A 208 -6.06 -3.35 11.29
C ASN A 208 -7.00 -2.21 11.64
N CYS A 209 -7.28 -2.04 12.95
CA CYS A 209 -8.07 -0.91 13.44
C CYS A 209 -7.28 0.41 13.47
N LEU A 210 -5.96 0.35 13.56
CA LEU A 210 -5.06 1.47 13.89
C LEU A 210 -4.30 2.02 12.68
N LEU A 211 -4.84 1.90 11.48
CA LEU A 211 -4.05 2.12 10.27
C LEU A 211 -3.60 3.56 10.04
N TYR A 212 -4.09 4.56 10.70
CA TYR A 212 -3.73 5.94 10.40
C TYR A 212 -3.84 6.81 11.64
N THR A 213 -2.78 6.83 12.43
CA THR A 213 -2.56 7.92 13.37
C THR A 213 -1.81 9.03 12.64
N SER A 214 -2.19 10.25 12.89
CA SER A 214 -2.00 11.49 12.16
C SER A 214 -0.62 11.83 11.59
N ASP A 215 0.45 11.20 12.01
CA ASP A 215 1.80 11.65 11.68
C ASP A 215 2.49 10.85 10.55
N ALA A 216 1.89 9.76 10.09
CA ALA A 216 2.42 8.96 8.98
C ALA A 216 1.65 9.14 7.67
N ALA A 217 0.56 9.93 7.69
CA ALA A 217 -0.31 10.13 6.53
C ALA A 217 0.30 11.04 5.46
N ASP A 218 1.22 11.92 5.84
CA ASP A 218 1.78 12.92 4.93
C ASP A 218 2.68 12.32 3.84
N ASP A 219 3.14 11.08 4.01
CA ASP A 219 4.06 10.42 3.10
C ASP A 219 3.55 9.09 2.52
N MET A 220 2.33 8.65 2.87
CA MET A 220 1.79 7.38 2.39
C MET A 220 0.88 7.58 1.18
N GLN A 221 1.41 7.29 0.01
CA GLN A 221 0.63 7.13 -1.21
C GLN A 221 0.35 5.64 -1.44
N CYS A 222 -0.92 5.27 -1.42
CA CYS A 222 -1.38 3.95 -1.85
C CYS A 222 -1.64 3.94 -3.35
#